data_71be684c9e32d00e6288b2532b865dfd
#
_entry.id   71be684c9e32d00e6288b2532b865dfd
#
_cell.length_a   1.000
_cell.length_b   1.000
_cell.length_c   1.000
_cell.angle_alpha   90.00
_cell.angle_beta   90.00
_cell.angle_gamma   90.00
#
_symmetry.space_group_name_H-M   'P 1'
#
loop_
_entity.id
_entity.type
_entity.pdbx_description
1 polymer ?
#
loop_
_entity_poly.entity_id
_entity_poly.type
_entity_poly.pdbx_seq_one_letter_code
_entity_poly.pdbx_strand_id
1 'polypeptide(L)'
;MNGKNSAPERLPRVEFKPHSFFVANACADKQCNALGWYDDHDIVYLDERLRADESAHALSIWVHEFVHYLQHHSGRYDSDSCMDQVRREREAYAIQREYIVRAHGKAPFIRAKLYHC
;
A
#
# COMPACT_ATOMS: atom_id res chain seq x y z
N MET A 1 -3.99 -11.38 25.79
CA MET A 1 -3.40 -10.85 24.63
C MET A 1 -3.39 -9.35 24.63
N ASN A 2 -2.31 -8.79 24.32
CA ASN A 2 -2.25 -7.39 24.22
C ASN A 2 -2.38 -7.00 22.79
N GLY A 3 -2.99 -5.93 22.47
CA GLY A 3 -3.30 -5.57 21.13
C GLY A 3 -2.18 -4.95 20.33
N LYS A 4 -0.98 -4.75 20.92
CA LYS A 4 0.00 -3.93 20.28
C LYS A 4 0.55 -4.50 18.99
N ASN A 5 0.80 -5.80 18.96
CA ASN A 5 1.33 -6.48 17.78
C ASN A 5 0.34 -7.47 17.22
N SER A 6 -0.91 -7.35 17.60
CA SER A 6 -1.95 -8.25 17.09
C SER A 6 -2.45 -7.74 15.75
N ALA A 7 -2.81 -8.66 14.88
CA ALA A 7 -3.50 -8.29 13.66
C ALA A 7 -4.83 -7.65 14.01
N PRO A 8 -5.30 -6.67 13.23
CA PRO A 8 -6.61 -6.08 13.45
C PRO A 8 -7.69 -7.14 13.25
N GLU A 9 -8.80 -6.97 13.96
CA GLU A 9 -9.91 -7.92 13.90
C GLU A 9 -10.67 -7.87 12.60
N ARG A 10 -10.54 -6.78 11.85
CA ARG A 10 -11.25 -6.58 10.60
C ARG A 10 -10.27 -6.33 9.49
N LEU A 11 -10.68 -6.69 8.28
CA LEU A 11 -9.98 -6.26 7.09
C LEU A 11 -10.32 -4.80 6.83
N PRO A 12 -9.45 -4.07 6.14
CA PRO A 12 -9.77 -2.70 5.79
C PRO A 12 -10.90 -2.68 4.77
N ARG A 13 -11.63 -1.58 4.73
CA ARG A 13 -12.59 -1.36 3.67
C ARG A 13 -11.81 -1.02 2.40
N VAL A 14 -12.25 -1.54 1.26
CA VAL A 14 -11.62 -1.26 -0.02
C VAL A 14 -12.61 -0.46 -0.86
N GLU A 15 -12.15 0.67 -1.41
CA GLU A 15 -12.96 1.50 -2.30
C GLU A 15 -12.19 1.73 -3.58
N PHE A 16 -12.90 1.63 -4.70
CA PHE A 16 -12.32 1.92 -6.01
C PHE A 16 -12.65 3.35 -6.40
N LYS A 17 -11.65 4.08 -6.88
CA LYS A 17 -11.80 5.49 -7.19
C LYS A 17 -11.19 5.81 -8.55
N PRO A 18 -11.66 6.85 -9.22
CA PRO A 18 -11.03 7.28 -10.47
C PRO A 18 -9.63 7.82 -10.19
N HIS A 19 -8.77 7.81 -11.21
CA HIS A 19 -7.39 8.25 -11.04
C HIS A 19 -7.28 9.69 -10.50
N SER A 20 -8.22 10.55 -10.87
CA SER A 20 -8.24 11.94 -10.37
C SER A 20 -8.30 12.02 -8.85
N PHE A 21 -8.91 11.03 -8.21
CA PHE A 21 -8.95 10.96 -6.74
C PHE A 21 -7.54 10.84 -6.17
N PHE A 22 -6.70 10.01 -6.80
CA PHE A 22 -5.33 9.82 -6.33
C PHE A 22 -4.47 11.05 -6.59
N VAL A 23 -4.67 11.70 -7.71
CA VAL A 23 -3.95 12.94 -8.00
C VAL A 23 -4.25 13.99 -6.92
N ALA A 24 -5.52 14.16 -6.58
CA ALA A 24 -5.93 15.18 -5.62
C ALA A 24 -5.52 14.85 -4.19
N ASN A 25 -5.63 13.57 -3.80
CA ASN A 25 -5.51 13.21 -2.38
C ASN A 25 -4.16 12.60 -2.02
N ALA A 26 -3.56 11.83 -2.91
CA ALA A 26 -2.29 11.17 -2.63
C ALA A 26 -1.09 11.89 -3.21
N CYS A 27 -1.30 12.74 -4.21
CA CYS A 27 -0.22 13.37 -4.96
C CYS A 27 -0.26 14.89 -4.94
N ALA A 28 -1.02 15.47 -4.02
CA ALA A 28 -1.09 16.91 -3.82
C ALA A 28 -1.41 17.69 -5.12
N ASP A 29 -2.38 17.17 -5.89
CA ASP A 29 -2.83 17.73 -7.15
C ASP A 29 -1.78 17.73 -8.26
N LYS A 30 -0.70 16.96 -8.09
CA LYS A 30 0.32 16.80 -9.12
C LYS A 30 0.10 15.47 -9.83
N GLN A 31 0.37 15.44 -11.13
CA GLN A 31 0.30 14.20 -11.88
C GLN A 31 1.17 13.13 -11.24
N CYS A 32 0.64 11.93 -11.13
CA CYS A 32 1.36 10.82 -10.54
C CYS A 32 0.80 9.50 -11.04
N ASN A 33 1.55 8.43 -10.79
CA ASN A 33 1.16 7.09 -11.22
C ASN A 33 0.61 6.26 -10.05
N ALA A 34 0.12 6.90 -8.99
CA ALA A 34 -0.41 6.18 -7.85
C ALA A 34 -1.64 5.39 -8.26
N LEU A 35 -1.66 4.11 -7.95
CA LEU A 35 -2.78 3.22 -8.23
C LEU A 35 -3.43 2.71 -6.95
N GLY A 36 -2.86 3.03 -5.81
CA GLY A 36 -3.41 2.67 -4.51
C GLY A 36 -2.99 3.67 -3.46
N TRP A 37 -3.75 3.74 -2.39
CA TRP A 37 -3.46 4.65 -1.29
C TRP A 37 -4.17 4.18 -0.03
N TYR A 38 -3.46 4.18 1.09
CA TYR A 38 -4.04 3.95 2.41
C TYR A 38 -3.94 5.27 3.18
N ASP A 39 -5.07 5.78 3.67
CA ASP A 39 -5.15 7.12 4.24
C ASP A 39 -5.09 7.15 5.77
N ASP A 40 -4.74 6.03 6.40
CA ASP A 40 -4.70 5.87 7.86
C ASP A 40 -6.07 5.96 8.53
N HIS A 41 -7.14 5.76 7.76
CA HIS A 41 -8.52 5.76 8.28
C HIS A 41 -9.22 4.43 7.99
N ASP A 42 -8.45 3.35 7.92
CA ASP A 42 -8.96 1.98 7.72
C ASP A 42 -9.64 1.76 6.36
N ILE A 43 -9.32 2.60 5.39
CA ILE A 43 -9.80 2.44 4.02
C ILE A 43 -8.60 2.34 3.10
N VAL A 44 -8.58 1.29 2.27
CA VAL A 44 -7.64 1.15 1.18
C VAL A 44 -8.33 1.59 -0.10
N TYR A 45 -7.75 2.56 -0.79
CA TYR A 45 -8.29 3.04 -2.06
C TYR A 45 -7.48 2.44 -3.19
N LEU A 46 -8.16 1.93 -4.21
CA LEU A 46 -7.53 1.37 -5.39
C LEU A 46 -8.08 2.08 -6.62
N ASP A 47 -7.21 2.28 -7.62
CA ASP A 47 -7.64 2.85 -8.89
C ASP A 47 -8.71 1.96 -9.51
N GLU A 48 -9.79 2.55 -10.03
CA GLU A 48 -10.91 1.78 -10.54
C GLU A 48 -10.53 0.89 -11.72
N ARG A 49 -9.42 1.18 -12.41
CA ARG A 49 -8.92 0.33 -13.48
C ARG A 49 -8.48 -1.03 -12.97
N LEU A 50 -8.23 -1.17 -11.68
CA LEU A 50 -7.81 -2.43 -11.08
C LEU A 50 -8.98 -3.34 -10.73
N ARG A 51 -10.21 -2.83 -10.79
CA ARG A 51 -11.38 -3.58 -10.30
C ARG A 51 -11.54 -4.92 -11.03
N ALA A 52 -11.37 -4.92 -12.34
CA ALA A 52 -11.55 -6.12 -13.14
C ALA A 52 -10.22 -6.78 -13.52
N ASP A 53 -9.11 -6.24 -13.02
CA ASP A 53 -7.78 -6.75 -13.35
C ASP A 53 -7.36 -7.75 -12.26
N GLU A 54 -7.28 -9.03 -12.63
CA GLU A 54 -6.91 -10.08 -11.69
C GLU A 54 -5.47 -10.53 -11.85
N SER A 55 -4.64 -9.74 -12.55
CA SER A 55 -3.23 -10.06 -12.68
C SER A 55 -2.54 -10.00 -11.32
N ALA A 56 -1.44 -10.73 -11.18
CA ALA A 56 -0.69 -10.67 -9.93
C ALA A 56 -0.13 -9.27 -9.68
N HIS A 57 0.17 -8.52 -10.74
CA HIS A 57 0.63 -7.14 -10.58
C HIS A 57 -0.46 -6.27 -9.95
N ALA A 58 -1.70 -6.35 -10.46
CA ALA A 58 -2.80 -5.58 -9.91
C ALA A 58 -3.09 -5.96 -8.46
N LEU A 59 -3.11 -7.26 -8.18
CA LEU A 59 -3.33 -7.75 -6.82
C LEU A 59 -2.20 -7.33 -5.89
N SER A 60 -0.97 -7.22 -6.41
CA SER A 60 0.17 -6.81 -5.58
C SER A 60 0.05 -5.37 -5.12
N ILE A 61 -0.65 -4.52 -5.85
CA ILE A 61 -0.89 -3.15 -5.44
C ILE A 61 -1.80 -3.14 -4.21
N TRP A 62 -2.84 -3.99 -4.23
CA TRP A 62 -3.69 -4.15 -3.05
C TRP A 62 -2.87 -4.66 -1.86
N VAL A 63 -1.98 -5.64 -2.10
CA VAL A 63 -1.11 -6.17 -1.04
C VAL A 63 -0.25 -5.06 -0.43
N HIS A 64 0.32 -4.19 -1.27
CA HIS A 64 1.14 -3.07 -0.80
C HIS A 64 0.36 -2.18 0.15
N GLU A 65 -0.86 -1.79 -0.22
CA GLU A 65 -1.67 -0.91 0.62
C GLU A 65 -2.15 -1.63 1.87
N PHE A 66 -2.43 -2.92 1.76
CA PHE A 66 -2.82 -3.72 2.92
C PHE A 66 -1.70 -3.80 3.93
N VAL A 67 -0.44 -3.86 3.48
CA VAL A 67 0.71 -3.81 4.38
C VAL A 67 0.70 -2.52 5.19
N HIS A 68 0.41 -1.38 4.53
CA HIS A 68 0.34 -0.11 5.25
C HIS A 68 -0.77 -0.12 6.31
N TYR A 69 -1.90 -0.75 6.00
CA TYR A 69 -2.97 -0.91 6.98
C TYR A 69 -2.47 -1.71 8.20
N LEU A 70 -1.77 -2.82 7.97
CA LEU A 70 -1.24 -3.62 9.06
C LEU A 70 -0.18 -2.86 9.85
N GLN A 71 0.68 -2.11 9.17
CA GLN A 71 1.69 -1.29 9.83
C GLN A 71 1.05 -0.25 10.75
N HIS A 72 -0.01 0.40 10.26
CA HIS A 72 -0.73 1.40 11.03
C HIS A 72 -1.27 0.81 12.33
N HIS A 73 -1.86 -0.38 12.27
CA HIS A 73 -2.45 -1.02 13.43
C HIS A 73 -1.43 -1.71 14.33
N SER A 74 -0.21 -1.95 13.84
CA SER A 74 0.81 -2.63 14.64
C SER A 74 1.46 -1.72 15.67
N GLY A 75 1.45 -0.41 15.44
CA GLY A 75 2.13 0.54 16.30
C GLY A 75 3.65 0.49 16.21
N ARG A 76 4.21 -0.25 15.24
CA ARG A 76 5.66 -0.41 15.12
C ARG A 76 6.37 0.80 14.54
N TYR A 77 5.65 1.66 13.84
CA TYR A 77 6.24 2.79 13.14
C TYR A 77 5.64 4.09 13.62
N ASP A 78 6.48 5.12 13.71
CA ASP A 78 6.06 6.47 14.04
C ASP A 78 5.67 7.19 12.74
N SER A 79 4.41 7.57 12.61
CA SER A 79 3.92 8.19 11.38
C SER A 79 4.53 9.56 11.12
N ASP A 80 5.07 10.21 12.14
CA ASP A 80 5.69 11.53 11.98
C ASP A 80 7.18 11.44 11.69
N SER A 81 7.76 10.23 11.75
CA SER A 81 9.18 10.04 11.52
C SER A 81 9.44 9.80 10.03
N CYS A 82 10.28 10.62 9.41
CA CYS A 82 10.69 10.42 8.02
C CYS A 82 11.38 9.07 7.83
N MET A 83 12.24 8.70 8.78
CA MET A 83 12.91 7.40 8.69
C MET A 83 11.95 6.24 8.77
N ASP A 84 10.90 6.36 9.61
CA ASP A 84 9.90 5.31 9.67
C ASP A 84 9.05 5.25 8.42
N GLN A 85 8.81 6.38 7.75
CA GLN A 85 8.16 6.36 6.44
C GLN A 85 8.99 5.57 5.43
N VAL A 86 10.31 5.76 5.43
CA VAL A 86 11.20 5.01 4.55
C VAL A 86 11.11 3.51 4.86
N ARG A 87 11.12 3.15 6.14
CA ARG A 87 11.05 1.75 6.55
C ARG A 87 9.73 1.12 6.17
N ARG A 88 8.61 1.85 6.33
CA ARG A 88 7.30 1.35 5.96
C ARG A 88 7.23 1.06 4.47
N GLU A 89 7.72 1.98 3.65
CA GLU A 89 7.68 1.79 2.20
C GLU A 89 8.58 0.64 1.76
N ARG A 90 9.76 0.52 2.35
CA ARG A 90 10.66 -0.60 2.03
C ARG A 90 10.01 -1.92 2.35
N GLU A 91 9.36 -2.03 3.49
CA GLU A 91 8.66 -3.27 3.86
C GLU A 91 7.52 -3.56 2.90
N ALA A 92 6.72 -2.54 2.59
CA ALA A 92 5.57 -2.73 1.70
C ALA A 92 6.01 -3.17 0.31
N TYR A 93 7.06 -2.56 -0.24
CA TYR A 93 7.56 -2.95 -1.56
C TYR A 93 8.19 -4.35 -1.52
N ALA A 94 8.89 -4.69 -0.44
CA ALA A 94 9.48 -6.04 -0.32
C ALA A 94 8.39 -7.11 -0.29
N ILE A 95 7.31 -6.87 0.44
CA ILE A 95 6.21 -7.83 0.51
C ILE A 95 5.46 -7.88 -0.81
N GLN A 96 5.26 -6.73 -1.46
CA GLN A 96 4.63 -6.68 -2.77
C GLN A 96 5.44 -7.50 -3.78
N ARG A 97 6.76 -7.32 -3.79
CA ARG A 97 7.64 -8.06 -4.69
C ARG A 97 7.58 -9.55 -4.40
N GLU A 98 7.63 -9.92 -3.13
CA GLU A 98 7.55 -11.31 -2.73
C GLU A 98 6.25 -11.95 -3.20
N TYR A 99 5.13 -11.22 -3.10
CA TYR A 99 3.86 -11.72 -3.58
C TYR A 99 3.92 -12.05 -5.08
N ILE A 100 4.49 -11.13 -5.88
CA ILE A 100 4.55 -11.35 -7.33
C ILE A 100 5.49 -12.52 -7.66
N VAL A 101 6.61 -12.62 -6.97
CA VAL A 101 7.55 -13.73 -7.18
C VAL A 101 6.87 -15.06 -6.91
N ARG A 102 6.11 -15.15 -5.82
CA ARG A 102 5.39 -16.39 -5.50
C ARG A 102 4.30 -16.70 -6.49
N ALA A 103 3.65 -15.67 -7.03
CA ALA A 103 2.55 -15.86 -7.99
C ALA A 103 3.06 -16.20 -9.39
N HIS A 104 4.21 -15.65 -9.81
CA HIS A 104 4.72 -15.79 -11.17
C HIS A 104 6.05 -16.52 -11.28
N GLY A 105 6.75 -16.71 -10.19
CA GLY A 105 8.07 -17.35 -10.21
C GLY A 105 9.19 -16.47 -10.72
N LYS A 106 8.95 -15.19 -10.95
CA LYS A 106 9.94 -14.24 -11.46
C LYS A 106 9.93 -12.98 -10.65
N ALA A 107 11.11 -12.37 -10.50
CA ALA A 107 11.19 -11.05 -9.89
C ALA A 107 10.67 -10.01 -10.88
N PRO A 108 9.67 -9.21 -10.48
CA PRO A 108 9.11 -8.20 -11.37
C PRO A 108 9.95 -6.93 -11.33
N PHE A 109 9.69 -6.05 -12.30
CA PHE A 109 10.11 -4.68 -12.18
C PHE A 109 8.99 -3.93 -11.45
N ILE A 110 9.32 -3.36 -10.29
CA ILE A 110 8.39 -2.54 -9.52
C ILE A 110 9.01 -1.16 -9.40
N ARG A 111 8.27 -0.14 -9.84
CA ARG A 111 8.72 1.23 -9.68
C ARG A 111 8.44 1.65 -8.24
N ALA A 112 9.46 1.59 -7.41
CA ALA A 112 9.33 1.95 -6.01
C ALA A 112 9.52 3.45 -5.84
N LYS A 113 8.60 4.08 -5.10
CA LYS A 113 8.76 5.47 -4.73
C LYS A 113 9.37 5.49 -3.34
N LEU A 114 10.66 5.80 -3.26
CA LEU A 114 11.37 5.84 -1.99
C LEU A 114 11.57 7.28 -1.56
N TYR A 115 11.50 7.50 -0.27
CA TYR A 115 11.68 8.81 0.33
C TYR A 115 13.11 8.99 0.78
N HIS A 116 13.54 10.25 0.83
CA HIS A 116 14.84 10.61 1.36
C HIS A 116 14.65 11.50 2.56
N CYS A 117 15.34 11.20 3.63
CA CYS A 117 15.36 12.01 4.83
C CYS A 117 16.70 12.75 4.99
#